data_1b04f86d0f9ae873d411506c5fb12caa
#
_entry.id   1b04f86d0f9ae873d411506c5fb12caa
#
_cell.length_a   1.000
_cell.length_b   1.000
_cell.length_c   1.000
_cell.angle_alpha   90.00
_cell.angle_beta   90.00
_cell.angle_gamma   90.00
#
_symmetry.space_group_name_H-M   'P 1'
#
loop_
_entity.id
_entity.type
_entity.pdbx_description
1 polymer ?
#
loop_
_entity_poly.entity_id
_entity_poly.type
_entity_poly.pdbx_seq_one_letter_code
_entity_poly.pdbx_strand_id
1 'polypeptide(L)'
;MKVAILDDNISFCKSLENYLSKYHFDISIYTNYNDLKNHIDSFELLFLDIEMPNISGIDIAQSLSYKHLDIIFISSHDEMIKKCFNRNVVGFVEKSHLEEIDDIICRIIKKEHLTIIKDGKEFDIYFNQIAYIEYSLRDTTIYLNNNSKIKLSEKSLSLLSKELDDRFYQINR
;
A
#
# COMPACT_ATOMS: atom_id res chain seq x y z
N MET A 1 4.37 5.99 -5.45
CA MET A 1 3.75 4.64 -5.43
C MET A 1 3.41 4.23 -6.85
N LYS A 2 3.82 3.02 -7.25
CA LYS A 2 3.46 2.44 -8.54
C LYS A 2 2.20 1.61 -8.40
N VAL A 3 1.22 1.92 -9.24
CA VAL A 3 -0.14 1.38 -9.13
C VAL A 3 -0.54 0.70 -10.43
N ALA A 4 -1.11 -0.50 -10.34
CA ALA A 4 -1.75 -1.17 -11.46
C ALA A 4 -3.27 -1.12 -11.34
N ILE A 5 -3.95 -1.01 -12.46
CA ILE A 5 -5.40 -1.20 -12.59
C ILE A 5 -5.61 -2.40 -13.52
N LEU A 6 -6.34 -3.40 -13.07
CA LEU A 6 -6.72 -4.56 -13.88
C LEU A 6 -8.24 -4.71 -13.92
N ASP A 7 -8.83 -4.43 -15.07
CA ASP A 7 -10.26 -4.49 -15.36
C ASP A 7 -10.43 -4.63 -16.88
N ASP A 8 -11.28 -5.54 -17.36
CA ASP A 8 -11.50 -5.75 -18.80
C ASP A 8 -12.23 -4.58 -19.48
N ASN A 9 -12.86 -3.69 -18.68
CA ASN A 9 -13.51 -2.49 -19.15
C ASN A 9 -12.54 -1.29 -19.17
N ILE A 10 -11.91 -1.05 -20.33
CA ILE A 10 -10.95 0.06 -20.50
C ILE A 10 -11.56 1.45 -20.19
N SER A 11 -12.88 1.64 -20.42
CA SER A 11 -13.54 2.91 -20.12
C SER A 11 -13.60 3.15 -18.62
N PHE A 12 -13.86 2.09 -17.83
CA PHE A 12 -13.82 2.16 -16.38
C PHE A 12 -12.39 2.40 -15.89
N CYS A 13 -11.38 1.68 -16.43
CA CYS A 13 -9.99 1.92 -16.09
C CYS A 13 -9.59 3.40 -16.21
N LYS A 14 -9.97 4.05 -17.32
CA LYS A 14 -9.69 5.48 -17.55
C LYS A 14 -10.43 6.39 -16.57
N SER A 15 -11.65 6.04 -16.18
CA SER A 15 -12.40 6.79 -15.17
C SER A 15 -11.75 6.70 -13.82
N LEU A 16 -11.27 5.50 -13.45
CA LEU A 16 -10.54 5.27 -12.21
C LEU A 16 -9.16 5.96 -12.21
N GLU A 17 -8.42 5.88 -13.32
CA GLU A 17 -7.15 6.61 -13.48
C GLU A 17 -7.36 8.12 -13.28
N ASN A 18 -8.38 8.69 -13.90
CA ASN A 18 -8.72 10.11 -13.72
C ASN A 18 -9.08 10.43 -12.26
N TYR A 19 -9.86 9.56 -11.60
CA TYR A 19 -10.18 9.72 -10.17
C TYR A 19 -8.92 9.72 -9.30
N LEU A 20 -7.97 8.82 -9.58
CA LEU A 20 -6.73 8.64 -8.83
C LEU A 20 -5.67 9.72 -9.13
N SER A 21 -5.85 10.55 -10.16
CA SER A 21 -4.87 11.57 -10.58
C SER A 21 -4.47 12.54 -9.46
N LYS A 22 -5.39 12.80 -8.51
CA LYS A 22 -5.16 13.64 -7.32
C LYS A 22 -4.05 13.12 -6.38
N TYR A 23 -3.69 11.83 -6.46
CA TYR A 23 -2.67 11.21 -5.62
C TYR A 23 -1.27 11.18 -6.26
N HIS A 24 -1.14 11.62 -7.52
CA HIS A 24 0.13 11.62 -8.26
C HIS A 24 0.81 10.24 -8.33
N PHE A 25 0.02 9.17 -8.45
CA PHE A 25 0.54 7.82 -8.63
C PHE A 25 1.08 7.59 -10.04
N ASP A 26 2.06 6.69 -10.16
CA ASP A 26 2.53 6.15 -11.44
C ASP A 26 1.63 4.97 -11.82
N ILE A 27 0.62 5.21 -12.68
CA ILE A 27 -0.47 4.27 -12.96
C ILE A 27 -0.23 3.54 -14.27
N SER A 28 -0.40 2.22 -14.25
CA SER A 28 -0.43 1.38 -15.43
C SER A 28 -1.75 0.62 -15.53
N ILE A 29 -2.36 0.63 -16.72
CA ILE A 29 -3.65 -0.02 -16.97
C ILE A 29 -3.44 -1.32 -17.73
N TYR A 30 -4.13 -2.37 -17.29
CA TYR A 30 -4.16 -3.69 -17.91
C TYR A 30 -5.61 -4.14 -18.08
N THR A 31 -5.91 -4.74 -19.23
CA THR A 31 -7.24 -5.30 -19.52
C THR A 31 -7.27 -6.83 -19.51
N ASN A 32 -6.10 -7.46 -19.30
CA ASN A 32 -6.00 -8.90 -19.07
C ASN A 32 -4.85 -9.22 -18.11
N TYR A 33 -4.99 -10.33 -17.39
CA TYR A 33 -4.03 -10.73 -16.37
C TYR A 33 -2.69 -11.18 -16.92
N ASN A 34 -2.65 -11.76 -18.12
CA ASN A 34 -1.39 -12.28 -18.69
C ASN A 34 -0.38 -11.16 -18.94
N ASP A 35 -0.85 -9.97 -19.33
CA ASP A 35 0.01 -8.81 -19.54
C ASP A 35 0.50 -8.24 -18.20
N LEU A 36 -0.38 -8.16 -17.19
CA LEU A 36 -0.01 -7.70 -15.85
C LEU A 36 0.98 -8.65 -15.18
N LYS A 37 0.78 -9.96 -15.28
CA LYS A 37 1.54 -11.00 -14.57
C LYS A 37 3.05 -10.85 -14.72
N ASN A 38 3.53 -10.43 -15.88
CA ASN A 38 4.95 -10.26 -16.17
C ASN A 38 5.57 -9.02 -15.49
N HIS A 39 4.74 -8.10 -15.01
CA HIS A 39 5.14 -6.83 -14.42
C HIS A 39 4.70 -6.67 -12.95
N ILE A 40 4.02 -7.66 -12.40
CA ILE A 40 3.35 -7.58 -11.09
C ILE A 40 4.28 -7.16 -9.94
N ASP A 41 5.55 -7.59 -9.97
CA ASP A 41 6.54 -7.29 -8.95
C ASP A 41 7.01 -5.81 -8.95
N SER A 42 6.61 -5.04 -9.95
CA SER A 42 6.94 -3.62 -10.02
C SER A 42 5.92 -2.72 -9.33
N PHE A 43 4.78 -3.27 -8.91
CA PHE A 43 3.67 -2.51 -8.34
C PHE A 43 3.58 -2.69 -6.82
N GLU A 44 3.12 -1.63 -6.15
CA GLU A 44 2.88 -1.57 -4.71
C GLU A 44 1.39 -1.69 -4.37
N LEU A 45 0.52 -1.29 -5.31
CA LEU A 45 -0.93 -1.34 -5.17
C LEU A 45 -1.57 -1.83 -6.48
N LEU A 46 -2.56 -2.72 -6.36
CA LEU A 46 -3.37 -3.23 -7.46
C LEU A 46 -4.85 -2.94 -7.20
N PHE A 47 -5.48 -2.18 -8.10
CA PHE A 47 -6.93 -2.14 -8.22
C PHE A 47 -7.36 -3.27 -9.13
N LEU A 48 -8.22 -4.16 -8.63
CA LEU A 48 -8.52 -5.44 -9.27
C LEU A 48 -10.02 -5.63 -9.40
N ASP A 49 -10.50 -5.75 -10.63
CA ASP A 49 -11.88 -6.19 -10.86
C ASP A 49 -12.05 -7.67 -10.46
N ILE A 50 -13.19 -7.99 -9.88
CA ILE A 50 -13.54 -9.37 -9.51
C ILE A 50 -14.04 -10.13 -10.72
N GLU A 51 -14.84 -9.49 -11.56
CA GLU A 51 -15.57 -10.13 -12.66
C GLU A 51 -14.89 -9.86 -14.01
N MET A 52 -13.96 -10.70 -14.37
CA MET A 52 -13.28 -10.62 -15.66
C MET A 52 -13.49 -11.90 -16.49
N PRO A 53 -13.49 -11.81 -17.83
CA PRO A 53 -13.53 -13.00 -18.69
C PRO A 53 -12.37 -13.95 -18.41
N ASN A 54 -12.66 -15.24 -18.33
CA ASN A 54 -11.72 -16.36 -18.19
C ASN A 54 -11.00 -16.53 -16.84
N ILE A 55 -10.93 -15.52 -15.99
CA ILE A 55 -10.29 -15.61 -14.67
C ILE A 55 -10.96 -14.67 -13.69
N SER A 56 -11.25 -15.15 -12.48
CA SER A 56 -11.78 -14.31 -11.42
C SER A 56 -10.67 -13.49 -10.76
N GLY A 57 -10.94 -12.22 -10.44
CA GLY A 57 -10.04 -11.40 -9.63
C GLY A 57 -9.73 -12.04 -8.27
N ILE A 58 -10.65 -12.82 -7.71
CA ILE A 58 -10.42 -13.56 -6.46
C ILE A 58 -9.31 -14.60 -6.62
N ASP A 59 -9.32 -15.36 -7.71
CA ASP A 59 -8.28 -16.36 -7.99
C ASP A 59 -6.91 -15.70 -8.22
N ILE A 60 -6.90 -14.55 -8.89
CA ILE A 60 -5.69 -13.72 -9.06
C ILE A 60 -5.16 -13.29 -7.69
N ALA A 61 -5.99 -12.70 -6.84
CA ALA A 61 -5.59 -12.24 -5.51
C ALA A 61 -5.06 -13.38 -4.65
N GLN A 62 -5.67 -14.57 -4.71
CA GLN A 62 -5.18 -15.77 -4.01
C GLN A 62 -3.79 -16.16 -4.50
N SER A 63 -3.54 -16.14 -5.81
CA SER A 63 -2.24 -16.45 -6.39
C SER A 63 -1.15 -15.44 -6.00
N LEU A 64 -1.53 -14.21 -5.62
CA LEU A 64 -0.64 -13.12 -5.23
C LEU A 64 -0.50 -12.96 -3.70
N SER A 65 -1.11 -13.82 -2.90
CA SER A 65 -1.17 -13.70 -1.43
C SER A 65 0.19 -13.68 -0.73
N TYR A 66 1.26 -14.15 -1.37
CA TYR A 66 2.64 -14.17 -0.87
C TYR A 66 3.46 -12.94 -1.29
N LYS A 67 2.89 -12.04 -2.12
CA LYS A 67 3.56 -10.85 -2.62
C LYS A 67 3.35 -9.65 -1.69
N HIS A 68 4.33 -8.75 -1.65
CA HIS A 68 4.19 -7.43 -1.03
C HIS A 68 3.49 -6.48 -2.00
N LEU A 69 2.21 -6.71 -2.21
CA LEU A 69 1.35 -5.97 -3.11
C LEU A 69 0.00 -5.81 -2.44
N ASP A 70 -0.37 -4.60 -2.11
CA ASP A 70 -1.70 -4.31 -1.58
C ASP A 70 -2.74 -4.42 -2.71
N ILE A 71 -3.89 -5.02 -2.42
CA ILE A 71 -4.98 -5.21 -3.37
C ILE A 71 -6.23 -4.50 -2.88
N ILE A 72 -6.81 -3.67 -3.74
CA ILE A 72 -8.14 -3.11 -3.56
C ILE A 72 -9.03 -3.74 -4.65
N PHE A 73 -10.03 -4.49 -4.22
CA PHE A 73 -11.04 -4.96 -5.15
C PHE A 73 -11.97 -3.83 -5.57
N ILE A 74 -12.30 -3.79 -6.86
CA ILE A 74 -13.34 -2.93 -7.41
C ILE A 74 -14.34 -3.78 -8.16
N SER A 75 -15.60 -3.76 -7.76
CA SER A 75 -16.63 -4.60 -8.37
C SER A 75 -17.97 -3.87 -8.46
N SER A 76 -18.83 -4.33 -9.36
CA SER A 76 -20.22 -3.87 -9.44
C SER A 76 -21.17 -4.59 -8.47
N HIS A 77 -20.69 -5.61 -7.71
CA HIS A 77 -21.54 -6.48 -6.88
C HIS A 77 -20.97 -6.68 -5.48
N ASP A 78 -21.73 -6.28 -4.46
CA ASP A 78 -21.36 -6.38 -3.04
C ASP A 78 -21.29 -7.82 -2.50
N GLU A 79 -22.00 -8.76 -3.10
CA GLU A 79 -22.16 -10.11 -2.56
C GLU A 79 -20.85 -10.92 -2.52
N MET A 80 -19.84 -10.50 -3.26
CA MET A 80 -18.54 -11.19 -3.37
C MET A 80 -17.56 -10.85 -2.24
N ILE A 81 -17.82 -9.83 -1.45
CA ILE A 81 -16.93 -9.32 -0.37
C ILE A 81 -16.51 -10.44 0.59
N LYS A 82 -17.43 -11.33 0.97
CA LYS A 82 -17.16 -12.40 1.95
C LYS A 82 -16.13 -13.44 1.48
N LYS A 83 -15.84 -13.49 0.17
CA LYS A 83 -14.90 -14.45 -0.44
C LYS A 83 -13.50 -13.85 -0.66
N CYS A 84 -13.36 -12.54 -0.44
CA CYS A 84 -12.17 -11.76 -0.84
C CYS A 84 -11.13 -11.58 0.27
N PHE A 85 -11.26 -12.27 1.42
CA PHE A 85 -10.32 -12.10 2.53
C PHE A 85 -9.00 -12.84 2.25
N ASN A 86 -8.01 -12.09 1.80
CA ASN A 86 -6.61 -12.49 1.73
C ASN A 86 -5.73 -11.52 2.53
N ARG A 87 -4.52 -11.96 2.89
CA ARG A 87 -3.58 -11.18 3.71
C ARG A 87 -3.24 -9.81 3.11
N ASN A 88 -3.19 -9.72 1.78
CA ASN A 88 -2.83 -8.51 1.05
C ASN A 88 -4.03 -7.74 0.48
N VAL A 89 -5.27 -8.16 0.78
CA VAL A 89 -6.47 -7.40 0.42
C VAL A 89 -6.73 -6.35 1.49
N VAL A 90 -6.56 -5.08 1.12
CA VAL A 90 -6.64 -3.92 2.02
C VAL A 90 -7.96 -3.17 1.91
N GLY A 91 -8.75 -3.46 0.87
CA GLY A 91 -10.05 -2.84 0.66
C GLY A 91 -10.89 -3.47 -0.43
N PHE A 92 -12.15 -3.11 -0.38
CA PHE A 92 -13.15 -3.38 -1.39
C PHE A 92 -13.93 -2.10 -1.65
N VAL A 93 -14.20 -1.79 -2.91
CA VAL A 93 -14.94 -0.59 -3.33
C VAL A 93 -15.91 -0.97 -4.44
N GLU A 94 -17.12 -0.48 -4.36
CA GLU A 94 -18.08 -0.61 -5.44
C GLU A 94 -17.75 0.37 -6.58
N LYS A 95 -17.87 -0.06 -7.85
CA LYS A 95 -17.59 0.78 -9.03
C LYS A 95 -18.42 2.09 -9.06
N SER A 96 -19.56 2.11 -8.39
CA SER A 96 -20.44 3.29 -8.24
C SER A 96 -20.00 4.25 -7.13
N HIS A 97 -19.10 3.84 -6.19
CA HIS A 97 -18.72 4.60 -5.00
C HIS A 97 -17.20 4.77 -4.90
N LEU A 98 -16.58 5.36 -5.94
CA LEU A 98 -15.12 5.53 -5.99
C LEU A 98 -14.58 6.43 -4.84
N GLU A 99 -15.41 7.24 -4.22
CA GLU A 99 -15.06 8.06 -3.06
C GLU A 99 -14.57 7.25 -1.85
N GLU A 100 -15.01 6.00 -1.71
CA GLU A 100 -14.56 5.10 -0.64
C GLU A 100 -13.07 4.73 -0.77
N ILE A 101 -12.50 4.87 -1.97
CA ILE A 101 -11.06 4.67 -2.22
C ILE A 101 -10.23 5.61 -1.35
N ASP A 102 -10.70 6.83 -1.10
CA ASP A 102 -9.95 7.87 -0.39
C ASP A 102 -9.58 7.42 1.04
N ASP A 103 -10.52 6.80 1.74
CA ASP A 103 -10.28 6.29 3.09
C ASP A 103 -9.29 5.11 3.11
N ILE A 104 -9.34 4.25 2.08
CA ILE A 104 -8.44 3.10 1.95
C ILE A 104 -7.03 3.60 1.64
N ILE A 105 -6.89 4.47 0.65
CA ILE A 105 -5.59 5.07 0.28
C ILE A 105 -4.99 5.85 1.46
N CYS A 106 -5.81 6.60 2.19
CA CYS A 106 -5.35 7.33 3.36
C CYS A 106 -4.77 6.39 4.43
N ARG A 107 -5.35 5.19 4.61
CA ARG A 107 -4.82 4.16 5.51
C ARG A 107 -3.53 3.54 5.00
N ILE A 108 -3.43 3.28 3.70
CA ILE A 108 -2.21 2.74 3.06
C ILE A 108 -1.07 3.76 3.21
N ILE A 109 -1.30 5.02 2.84
CA ILE A 109 -0.29 6.07 2.93
C ILE A 109 0.15 6.30 4.39
N LYS A 110 -0.78 6.27 5.36
CA LYS A 110 -0.42 6.36 6.78
C LYS A 110 0.43 5.20 7.28
N LYS A 111 0.29 4.00 6.70
CA LYS A 111 1.17 2.86 6.97
C LYS A 111 2.56 2.99 6.32
N GLU A 112 2.71 3.88 5.36
CA GLU A 112 3.95 4.07 4.60
C GLU A 112 4.92 5.06 5.25
N HIS A 113 4.52 5.74 6.33
CA HIS A 113 5.36 6.71 7.01
C HIS A 113 5.20 6.67 8.53
N LEU A 114 6.24 7.13 9.19
CA LEU A 114 6.30 7.38 10.61
C LEU A 114 6.16 8.88 10.85
N THR A 115 5.12 9.32 11.56
CA THR A 115 4.99 10.72 11.97
C THR A 115 5.77 10.95 13.26
N ILE A 116 6.73 11.86 13.23
CA ILE A 116 7.51 12.28 14.40
C ILE A 116 7.24 13.73 14.73
N ILE A 117 7.26 14.05 16.05
CA ILE A 117 7.18 15.42 16.53
C ILE A 117 8.58 15.82 17.00
N LYS A 118 9.12 16.89 16.42
CA LYS A 118 10.41 17.49 16.83
C LYS A 118 10.27 18.99 16.88
N ASP A 119 10.68 19.58 17.99
CA ASP A 119 10.60 21.03 18.24
C ASP A 119 9.19 21.61 18.01
N GLY A 120 8.14 20.84 18.39
CA GLY A 120 6.73 21.21 18.23
C GLY A 120 6.20 21.17 16.80
N LYS A 121 6.96 20.62 15.84
CA LYS A 121 6.54 20.42 14.45
C LYS A 121 6.42 18.94 14.15
N GLU A 122 5.43 18.60 13.35
CA GLU A 122 5.24 17.25 12.82
C GLU A 122 6.05 17.07 11.54
N PHE A 123 6.69 15.90 11.42
CA PHE A 123 7.46 15.48 10.24
C PHE A 123 7.10 14.05 9.92
N ASP A 124 6.78 13.78 8.66
CA ASP A 124 6.57 12.44 8.14
C ASP A 124 7.86 11.91 7.54
N ILE A 125 8.24 10.70 7.97
CA ILE A 125 9.39 9.97 7.46
C ILE A 125 8.84 8.71 6.78
N TYR A 126 8.92 8.67 5.47
CA TYR A 126 8.46 7.50 4.72
C TYR A 126 9.38 6.30 4.99
N PHE A 127 8.79 5.12 5.13
CA PHE A 127 9.53 3.90 5.46
C PHE A 127 10.61 3.56 4.43
N ASN A 128 10.37 3.85 3.15
CA ASN A 128 11.35 3.69 2.08
C ASN A 128 12.58 4.64 2.19
N GLN A 129 12.50 5.66 3.03
CA GLN A 129 13.62 6.56 3.32
C GLN A 129 14.49 6.09 4.48
N ILE A 130 14.00 5.13 5.29
CA ILE A 130 14.67 4.64 6.48
C ILE A 130 15.66 3.53 6.10
N ALA A 131 16.94 3.73 6.41
CA ALA A 131 17.97 2.71 6.26
C ALA A 131 17.92 1.72 7.43
N TYR A 132 17.92 2.22 8.66
CA TYR A 132 17.76 1.44 9.88
C TYR A 132 17.44 2.34 11.08
N ILE A 133 16.98 1.73 12.16
CA ILE A 133 16.67 2.41 13.42
C ILE A 133 17.53 1.80 14.52
N GLU A 134 18.23 2.64 15.25
CA GLU A 134 19.07 2.25 16.37
C GLU A 134 18.48 2.76 17.70
N TYR A 135 18.47 1.91 18.72
CA TYR A 135 18.14 2.29 20.07
C TYR A 135 19.37 2.11 20.97
N SER A 136 19.90 3.20 21.48
CA SER A 136 21.09 3.21 22.33
C SER A 136 20.98 4.30 23.39
N LEU A 137 21.42 3.98 24.61
CA LEU A 137 21.47 4.95 25.74
C LEU A 137 20.14 5.67 26.01
N ARG A 138 19.00 4.99 25.84
CA ARG A 138 17.62 5.51 25.99
C ARG A 138 17.15 6.44 24.87
N ASP A 139 17.94 6.62 23.83
CA ASP A 139 17.59 7.43 22.68
C ASP A 139 17.35 6.53 21.46
N THR A 140 16.38 6.90 20.63
CA THR A 140 16.15 6.27 19.34
C THR A 140 16.70 7.16 18.24
N THR A 141 17.51 6.60 17.34
CA THR A 141 18.03 7.31 16.19
C THR A 141 17.56 6.62 14.90
N ILE A 142 16.90 7.37 14.04
CA ILE A 142 16.50 6.92 12.70
C ILE A 142 17.58 7.37 11.73
N TYR A 143 18.16 6.41 11.01
CA TYR A 143 19.14 6.66 9.94
C TYR A 143 18.44 6.56 8.60
N LEU A 144 18.62 7.58 7.75
CA LEU A 144 17.99 7.66 6.44
C LEU A 144 18.97 7.27 5.31
N ASN A 145 18.42 6.85 4.18
CA ASN A 145 19.19 6.42 3.00
C ASN A 145 20.08 7.53 2.42
N ASN A 146 19.80 8.79 2.70
CA ASN A 146 20.60 9.95 2.30
C ASN A 146 21.75 10.28 3.28
N ASN A 147 22.07 9.35 4.19
CA ASN A 147 23.07 9.50 5.26
C ASN A 147 22.72 10.55 6.34
N SER A 148 21.54 11.13 6.33
CA SER A 148 21.07 11.95 7.44
C SER A 148 20.53 11.10 8.59
N LYS A 149 20.45 11.67 9.79
CA LYS A 149 19.91 11.00 10.97
C LYS A 149 19.01 11.92 11.78
N ILE A 150 17.99 11.32 12.38
CA ILE A 150 17.03 12.01 13.23
C ILE A 150 17.06 11.33 14.59
N LYS A 151 17.46 12.09 15.62
CA LYS A 151 17.47 11.62 17.01
C LYS A 151 16.14 11.97 17.66
N LEU A 152 15.50 10.96 18.26
CA LEU A 152 14.26 11.08 19.01
C LEU A 152 14.58 10.85 20.48
N SER A 153 14.51 11.92 21.28
CA SER A 153 14.65 11.83 22.73
C SER A 153 13.35 11.25 23.31
N GLU A 154 13.47 10.32 24.26
CA GLU A 154 12.35 9.76 25.04
C GLU A 154 11.35 8.84 24.32
N LYS A 155 11.42 8.63 23.00
CA LYS A 155 10.62 7.58 22.35
C LYS A 155 11.33 6.23 22.51
N SER A 156 10.68 5.31 23.23
CA SER A 156 11.18 3.93 23.36
C SER A 156 10.97 3.17 22.03
N LEU A 157 11.90 2.26 21.74
CA LEU A 157 11.78 1.36 20.58
C LEU A 157 10.44 0.60 20.56
N SER A 158 9.88 0.27 21.75
CA SER A 158 8.59 -0.42 21.88
C SER A 158 7.39 0.41 21.45
N LEU A 159 7.47 1.73 21.46
CA LEU A 159 6.43 2.60 20.90
C LEU A 159 6.54 2.69 19.39
N LEU A 160 7.77 2.83 18.87
CA LEU A 160 8.04 2.85 17.44
C LEU A 160 7.69 1.52 16.75
N SER A 161 7.99 0.39 17.38
CA SER A 161 7.71 -0.93 16.80
C SER A 161 6.22 -1.21 16.56
N LYS A 162 5.32 -0.44 17.19
CA LYS A 162 3.87 -0.52 16.94
C LYS A 162 3.43 0.27 15.71
N GLU A 163 4.25 1.22 15.29
CA GLU A 163 4.01 2.10 14.14
C GLU A 163 4.71 1.57 12.87
N LEU A 164 5.72 0.70 13.05
CA LEU A 164 6.48 0.05 11.98
C LEU A 164 5.75 -1.23 11.52
N ASP A 165 5.88 -1.55 10.24
CA ASP A 165 5.30 -2.77 9.65
C ASP A 165 6.32 -3.91 9.48
N ASP A 166 5.92 -4.98 8.79
CA ASP A 166 6.70 -6.22 8.59
C ASP A 166 8.00 -6.00 7.80
N ARG A 167 8.23 -4.84 7.19
CA ARG A 167 9.50 -4.49 6.53
C ARG A 167 10.61 -4.26 7.55
N PHE A 168 10.23 -4.01 8.80
CA PHE A 168 11.17 -3.79 9.89
C PHE A 168 11.21 -5.01 10.81
N TYR A 169 12.38 -5.57 11.00
CA TYR A 169 12.59 -6.65 11.95
C TYR A 169 13.68 -6.27 12.95
N GLN A 170 13.47 -6.68 14.19
CA GLN A 170 14.41 -6.37 15.26
C GLN A 170 15.58 -7.33 15.21
N ILE A 171 16.79 -6.77 15.15
CA ILE A 171 18.04 -7.50 15.30
C ILE A 171 18.48 -7.33 16.76
N ASN A 172 18.42 -8.40 17.55
CA ASN A 172 18.98 -8.39 18.90
C ASN A 172 20.49 -8.60 18.81
N ARG A 173 21.22 -7.79 19.55
CA ARG A 173 22.62 -8.01 19.85
C ARG A 173 22.77 -8.67 21.20
#